data_198bb8c90d3d3894af246f6e7218b48a
#
_entry.id   198bb8c90d3d3894af246f6e7218b48a
#
_cell.length_a   1.000
_cell.length_b   1.000
_cell.length_c   1.000
_cell.angle_alpha   90.00
_cell.angle_beta   90.00
_cell.angle_gamma   90.00
#
_symmetry.space_group_name_H-M   'P 1'
#
loop_
_entity.id
_entity.type
_entity.pdbx_description
1 polymer ?
#
loop_
_entity_poly.entity_id
_entity_poly.type
_entity_poly.pdbx_seq_one_letter_code
_entity_poly.pdbx_strand_id
1 'polypeptide(L)'
;MLVSLFLFVPFNRTTGNEQQIFFEIDLLAPASCPLTIYNVFSNTIVEELPKIGIGINETDFSGWAHIANRTWNYPGPYPIPPYDKGGYDIFLIGLGWWESWNPASLYNSSLMPPNGDNFYQYANPLFDSTAHNYSHAWLNNDRLHWAQELQAILYEDLPTITLFYPKDLYPHHVALEGWNSPFWMMTKESMENWSIPGKSTFSYALPAEFEYFFVLDSDHYDGVWLQQIYNALLTLDPLANNNYTSRLATSYSSSDGLTYTIQINPSAVWADGVTLNASDVEFTYKLLLTPEFRYKDYDYWTKYLTNDSIVINNEFELTITFSEGCVFPEDFLTIDLVPKHIWEGVPYGNFSAQAKDWAEKDPSKIIGAGPYMLAEYNKSANFIHLIKNPYFKDWFGSAPKFNDIYFYYITTKSEALNALASGEIDMVDTQYAIRVDEVPSGTAYTLVNTESYYEMAINNYHPIIGTGEHCPIAGKQSAKYVRRAINHIVPREVIKNAWGAYLLEDGIVPCPQNSPFFDSSLQPFNYNLTKAKHYMELAGYIFQSTSPTPSISLTITPIVALMGAVVIFLRFRKRQKKPT
;
A
#
# COMPACT_ATOMS: atom_id res chain seq x y z
N MET A 1 -32.41 17.63 4.46
CA MET A 1 -31.61 18.69 5.06
C MET A 1 -31.64 18.50 6.57
N LEU A 2 -30.79 17.63 7.08
CA LEU A 2 -30.55 17.43 8.51
C LEU A 2 -29.03 17.49 8.69
N VAL A 3 -28.56 18.66 9.08
CA VAL A 3 -27.18 18.91 9.45
C VAL A 3 -26.98 18.32 10.84
N SER A 4 -26.25 17.21 10.94
CA SER A 4 -25.80 16.67 12.23
C SER A 4 -24.67 17.55 12.73
N LEU A 5 -25.00 18.46 13.64
CA LEU A 5 -24.02 19.19 14.44
C LEU A 5 -23.32 18.18 15.37
N PHE A 6 -22.08 17.83 15.06
CA PHE A 6 -21.19 17.26 16.07
C PHE A 6 -20.72 18.39 16.98
N LEU A 7 -21.29 18.45 18.16
CA LEU A 7 -20.85 19.29 19.25
C LEU A 7 -19.45 18.81 19.70
N PHE A 8 -18.46 19.66 19.49
CA PHE A 8 -17.21 19.58 20.22
C PHE A 8 -17.48 19.77 21.72
N VAL A 9 -17.49 18.70 22.46
CA VAL A 9 -17.44 18.75 23.91
C VAL A 9 -15.96 18.86 24.28
N PRO A 10 -15.50 19.94 24.89
CA PRO A 10 -14.16 19.97 25.44
C PRO A 10 -14.11 18.97 26.59
N PHE A 11 -13.29 17.93 26.43
CA PHE A 11 -13.01 16.99 27.51
C PHE A 11 -12.29 17.76 28.63
N ASN A 12 -13.00 18.04 29.72
CA ASN A 12 -12.39 18.42 30.99
C ASN A 12 -11.48 17.26 31.42
N ARG A 13 -10.19 17.50 31.51
CA ARG A 13 -9.24 16.62 32.20
C ARG A 13 -9.71 16.42 33.64
N THR A 14 -10.33 15.30 33.90
CA THR A 14 -10.49 14.82 35.29
C THR A 14 -9.15 14.27 35.74
N THR A 15 -8.58 14.88 36.76
CA THR A 15 -7.40 14.42 37.52
C THR A 15 -7.67 13.04 38.11
N GLY A 16 -7.20 11.99 37.42
CA GLY A 16 -7.28 10.62 37.93
C GLY A 16 -6.14 9.80 37.33
N ASN A 17 -5.11 9.51 38.11
CA ASN A 17 -3.89 8.76 37.80
C ASN A 17 -3.09 9.33 36.63
N GLU A 18 -2.13 10.19 36.89
CA GLU A 18 -1.10 10.54 35.91
C GLU A 18 -0.40 9.25 35.45
N GLN A 19 -0.54 8.94 34.18
CA GLN A 19 0.19 7.82 33.55
C GLN A 19 1.69 8.15 33.61
N GLN A 20 2.50 7.21 34.10
CA GLN A 20 3.94 7.39 34.17
C GLN A 20 4.51 7.38 32.73
N ILE A 21 5.06 8.50 32.29
CA ILE A 21 5.75 8.62 30.99
C ILE A 21 7.25 8.49 31.21
N PHE A 22 7.90 7.61 30.44
CA PHE A 22 9.33 7.37 30.49
C PHE A 22 10.08 8.19 29.43
N PHE A 23 9.48 8.35 28.25
CA PHE A 23 9.99 9.16 27.15
C PHE A 23 8.84 9.54 26.22
N GLU A 24 9.11 10.51 25.36
CA GLU A 24 8.16 10.99 24.34
C GLU A 24 8.72 10.73 22.95
N ILE A 25 7.84 10.56 21.98
CA ILE A 25 8.13 10.44 20.56
C ILE A 25 7.17 11.30 19.76
N ASP A 26 7.52 11.55 18.51
CA ASP A 26 6.69 12.28 17.54
C ASP A 26 6.14 11.32 16.49
N LEU A 27 4.90 11.57 16.07
CA LEU A 27 4.20 10.77 15.07
C LEU A 27 3.99 11.58 13.81
N LEU A 28 4.57 11.15 12.69
CA LEU A 28 4.41 11.73 11.37
C LEU A 28 3.35 10.94 10.58
N ALA A 29 2.42 11.64 9.92
CA ALA A 29 1.36 11.01 9.14
C ALA A 29 0.95 11.87 7.94
N PRO A 30 0.46 11.28 6.82
CA PRO A 30 -0.03 12.04 5.69
C PRO A 30 -1.30 12.84 6.01
N ALA A 31 -1.31 14.13 5.66
CA ALA A 31 -2.45 15.03 5.78
C ALA A 31 -3.42 14.89 4.59
N SER A 32 -3.71 13.68 4.16
CA SER A 32 -4.63 13.47 3.05
C SER A 32 -6.06 13.38 3.55
N CYS A 33 -6.89 14.39 3.25
CA CYS A 33 -8.34 14.45 3.48
C CYS A 33 -8.83 14.23 4.95
N PRO A 34 -9.83 14.96 5.47
CA PRO A 34 -10.16 15.01 6.90
C PRO A 34 -10.69 13.71 7.53
N LEU A 35 -10.93 12.66 6.76
CA LEU A 35 -11.38 11.35 7.24
C LEU A 35 -10.55 10.22 6.62
N THR A 36 -9.23 10.31 6.73
CA THR A 36 -8.38 9.21 6.25
C THR A 36 -8.19 8.16 7.32
N ILE A 37 -7.86 6.96 6.87
CA ILE A 37 -7.48 5.86 7.75
C ILE A 37 -6.32 6.24 8.69
N TYR A 38 -5.41 7.12 8.25
CA TYR A 38 -4.29 7.62 9.07
C TYR A 38 -4.76 8.42 10.28
N ASN A 39 -5.86 9.17 10.18
CA ASN A 39 -6.46 9.84 11.33
C ASN A 39 -6.99 8.82 12.35
N VAL A 40 -7.61 7.74 11.88
CA VAL A 40 -8.08 6.67 12.75
C VAL A 40 -6.90 5.98 13.43
N PHE A 41 -5.85 5.64 12.69
CA PHE A 41 -4.63 5.04 13.24
C PHE A 41 -3.99 5.95 14.28
N SER A 42 -3.71 7.19 13.92
CA SER A 42 -3.03 8.15 14.79
C SER A 42 -3.80 8.38 16.08
N ASN A 43 -5.07 8.77 15.99
CA ASN A 43 -5.87 9.06 17.17
C ASN A 43 -5.96 7.86 18.13
N THR A 44 -6.13 6.65 17.57
CA THR A 44 -6.29 5.45 18.38
C THR A 44 -4.96 5.00 19.01
N ILE A 45 -3.85 5.09 18.26
CA ILE A 45 -2.52 4.68 18.76
C ILE A 45 -2.00 5.67 19.82
N VAL A 46 -2.19 6.97 19.61
CA VAL A 46 -1.79 8.03 20.54
C VAL A 46 -2.46 7.84 21.92
N GLU A 47 -3.69 7.33 21.99
CA GLU A 47 -4.37 7.03 23.24
C GLU A 47 -3.81 5.80 23.97
N GLU A 48 -3.18 4.88 23.25
CA GLU A 48 -2.67 3.62 23.82
C GLU A 48 -1.23 3.70 24.31
N LEU A 49 -0.36 4.45 23.63
CA LEU A 49 1.07 4.57 23.94
C LEU A 49 1.36 5.00 25.41
N PRO A 50 0.63 5.96 26.00
CA PRO A 50 0.85 6.34 27.40
C PRO A 50 0.61 5.21 28.40
N LYS A 51 -0.19 4.19 28.05
CA LYS A 51 -0.45 3.04 28.93
C LYS A 51 0.80 2.17 29.16
N ILE A 52 1.79 2.30 28.28
CA ILE A 52 3.10 1.64 28.40
C ILE A 52 4.24 2.64 28.67
N GLY A 53 3.89 3.87 29.03
CA GLY A 53 4.87 4.88 29.43
C GLY A 53 5.53 5.63 28.27
N ILE A 54 4.94 5.61 27.08
CA ILE A 54 5.41 6.36 25.91
C ILE A 54 4.47 7.54 25.67
N GLY A 55 4.95 8.77 25.84
CA GLY A 55 4.22 9.99 25.51
C GLY A 55 4.30 10.31 24.02
N ILE A 56 3.34 11.08 23.53
CA ILE A 56 3.40 11.72 22.21
C ILE A 56 3.59 13.21 22.41
N ASN A 57 4.69 13.74 21.88
CA ASN A 57 5.00 15.16 21.94
C ASN A 57 4.22 15.90 20.84
N GLU A 58 4.30 15.44 19.60
CA GLU A 58 3.58 16.00 18.44
C GLU A 58 3.01 14.91 17.53
N THR A 59 1.87 15.19 16.93
CA THR A 59 1.34 14.44 15.80
C THR A 59 1.31 15.37 14.60
N ASP A 60 2.24 15.18 13.67
CA ASP A 60 2.42 16.00 12.46
C ASP A 60 1.66 15.37 11.30
N PHE A 61 0.53 15.99 10.94
CA PHE A 61 -0.20 15.68 9.71
C PHE A 61 0.23 16.63 8.60
N SER A 62 1.08 16.15 7.70
CA SER A 62 1.69 16.98 6.66
C SER A 62 1.51 16.41 5.25
N GLY A 63 1.72 17.28 4.25
CA GLY A 63 1.74 16.87 2.85
C GLY A 63 2.98 16.05 2.48
N TRP A 64 2.89 15.28 1.40
CA TRP A 64 3.94 14.36 0.95
C TRP A 64 5.33 15.01 0.76
N ALA A 65 5.40 16.26 0.29
CA ALA A 65 6.68 16.97 0.15
C ALA A 65 7.38 17.19 1.49
N HIS A 66 6.63 17.50 2.55
CA HIS A 66 7.19 17.63 3.90
C HIS A 66 7.63 16.29 4.46
N ILE A 67 6.81 15.27 4.30
CA ILE A 67 7.12 13.89 4.72
C ILE A 67 8.38 13.40 4.03
N ALA A 68 8.46 13.51 2.70
CA ALA A 68 9.62 13.09 1.92
C ALA A 68 10.92 13.74 2.41
N ASN A 69 10.88 15.04 2.74
CA ASN A 69 12.05 15.77 3.26
C ASN A 69 12.48 15.32 4.68
N ARG A 70 11.65 14.56 5.39
CA ARG A 70 11.97 13.99 6.70
C ARG A 70 12.34 12.51 6.65
N THR A 71 12.08 11.86 5.52
CA THR A 71 12.23 10.42 5.32
C THR A 71 13.14 10.12 4.12
N TRP A 72 12.62 9.60 3.00
CA TRP A 72 13.41 9.11 1.86
C TRP A 72 14.18 10.20 1.09
N ASN A 73 13.71 11.45 1.08
CA ASN A 73 14.40 12.60 0.46
C ASN A 73 15.01 13.53 1.52
N TYR A 74 15.36 13.01 2.70
CA TYR A 74 16.00 13.81 3.73
C TYR A 74 17.29 14.45 3.19
N PRO A 75 17.46 15.78 3.32
CA PRO A 75 18.58 16.49 2.65
C PRO A 75 19.94 16.30 3.33
N GLY A 76 19.98 15.56 4.44
CA GLY A 76 21.19 15.39 5.25
C GLY A 76 21.37 16.47 6.35
N PRO A 77 22.38 16.34 7.19
CA PRO A 77 23.37 15.25 7.19
C PRO A 77 22.80 13.89 7.61
N TYR A 78 23.34 12.82 7.05
CA TYR A 78 22.96 11.46 7.40
C TYR A 78 23.74 10.94 8.62
N PRO A 79 23.18 9.99 9.38
CA PRO A 79 21.88 9.32 9.21
C PRO A 79 20.69 10.26 9.47
N ILE A 80 19.48 9.86 9.02
CA ILE A 80 18.25 10.61 9.30
C ILE A 80 18.04 10.68 10.82
N PRO A 81 18.02 11.88 11.42
CA PRO A 81 17.91 12.02 12.87
C PRO A 81 16.47 11.81 13.37
N PRO A 82 16.23 11.82 14.69
CA PRO A 82 14.90 11.94 15.26
C PRO A 82 14.14 13.18 14.79
N TYR A 83 12.82 13.19 15.02
CA TYR A 83 11.91 14.24 14.55
C TYR A 83 12.30 15.65 15.00
N ASP A 84 12.69 15.84 16.28
CA ASP A 84 13.11 17.10 16.85
C ASP A 84 14.35 17.73 16.16
N LYS A 85 15.09 16.91 15.42
CA LYS A 85 16.30 17.32 14.65
C LYS A 85 16.07 17.33 13.13
N GLY A 86 14.80 17.27 12.68
CA GLY A 86 14.43 17.40 11.28
C GLY A 86 14.19 16.09 10.54
N GLY A 87 14.39 14.94 11.18
CA GLY A 87 14.00 13.62 10.67
C GLY A 87 12.63 13.19 11.16
N TYR A 88 12.50 11.93 11.60
CA TYR A 88 11.25 11.37 12.11
C TYR A 88 11.52 10.31 13.19
N ASP A 89 10.53 10.01 14.03
CA ASP A 89 10.59 8.93 15.02
C ASP A 89 9.75 7.74 14.54
N ILE A 90 8.45 7.96 14.37
CA ILE A 90 7.50 7.00 13.78
C ILE A 90 6.73 7.69 12.66
N PHE A 91 6.55 6.98 11.55
CA PHE A 91 5.84 7.47 10.38
C PHE A 91 4.75 6.47 9.96
N LEU A 92 3.50 6.93 9.88
CA LEU A 92 2.38 6.14 9.36
C LEU A 92 2.35 6.21 7.83
N ILE A 93 2.45 5.07 7.17
CA ILE A 93 2.45 4.97 5.71
C ILE A 93 1.71 3.71 5.23
N GLY A 94 1.16 3.77 4.02
CA GLY A 94 0.78 2.60 3.24
C GLY A 94 1.79 2.36 2.14
N LEU A 95 2.22 1.14 1.96
CA LEU A 95 3.12 0.71 0.89
C LEU A 95 2.44 -0.36 0.05
N GLY A 96 2.52 -0.21 -1.27
CA GLY A 96 2.10 -1.21 -2.24
C GLY A 96 3.33 -1.92 -2.82
N TRP A 97 3.19 -3.22 -3.00
CA TRP A 97 4.12 -4.03 -3.78
C TRP A 97 3.34 -4.52 -5.00
N TRP A 98 3.87 -4.28 -6.15
CA TRP A 98 3.39 -5.00 -7.32
C TRP A 98 3.57 -6.50 -7.05
N GLU A 99 3.13 -7.34 -7.92
CA GLU A 99 3.11 -8.81 -7.77
C GLU A 99 4.40 -9.42 -7.20
N SER A 100 5.52 -8.70 -7.31
CA SER A 100 6.87 -9.16 -6.97
C SER A 100 7.36 -8.57 -5.66
N TRP A 101 7.08 -9.23 -4.56
CA TRP A 101 7.59 -8.78 -3.26
C TRP A 101 9.11 -8.91 -3.19
N ASN A 102 9.83 -7.77 -3.16
CA ASN A 102 11.28 -7.72 -2.96
C ASN A 102 11.66 -6.67 -1.90
N PRO A 103 11.75 -7.05 -0.63
CA PRO A 103 11.98 -6.11 0.46
C PRO A 103 13.40 -5.54 0.51
N ALA A 104 14.33 -6.02 -0.33
CA ALA A 104 15.73 -5.57 -0.32
C ALA A 104 15.86 -4.06 -0.55
N SER A 105 15.04 -3.45 -1.40
CA SER A 105 15.06 -2.00 -1.67
C SER A 105 14.83 -1.16 -0.42
N LEU A 106 13.95 -1.63 0.49
CA LEU A 106 13.56 -0.91 1.69
C LEU A 106 14.36 -1.27 2.94
N TYR A 107 14.98 -2.47 3.01
CA TYR A 107 15.58 -2.96 4.25
C TYR A 107 17.06 -3.33 4.15
N ASN A 108 17.66 -3.38 2.95
CA ASN A 108 19.10 -3.66 2.82
C ASN A 108 19.91 -2.48 3.34
N SER A 109 20.93 -2.74 4.17
CA SER A 109 21.71 -1.70 4.82
C SER A 109 22.54 -0.83 3.84
N SER A 110 22.91 -1.35 2.67
CA SER A 110 23.60 -0.61 1.63
C SER A 110 22.72 0.42 0.91
N LEU A 111 21.39 0.29 1.03
CA LEU A 111 20.39 1.15 0.39
C LEU A 111 19.79 2.21 1.34
N MET A 112 20.46 2.50 2.45
CA MET A 112 20.08 3.65 3.27
C MET A 112 20.29 4.96 2.50
N PRO A 113 19.44 5.99 2.71
CA PRO A 113 19.64 7.31 2.13
C PRO A 113 21.03 7.88 2.42
N PRO A 114 21.70 8.52 1.45
CA PRO A 114 21.22 8.89 0.12
C PRO A 114 21.39 7.82 -0.97
N ASN A 115 21.76 6.58 -0.64
CA ASN A 115 22.14 5.56 -1.62
C ASN A 115 20.93 4.72 -2.11
N GLY A 116 19.75 4.88 -1.52
CA GLY A 116 18.54 4.14 -1.85
C GLY A 116 17.40 4.43 -0.89
N ASP A 117 16.39 3.56 -0.87
CA ASP A 117 15.08 3.80 -0.27
C ASP A 117 14.91 3.23 1.16
N ASN A 118 15.97 2.70 1.77
CA ASN A 118 15.92 2.22 3.16
C ASN A 118 15.87 3.40 4.16
N PHE A 119 14.80 4.19 4.09
CA PHE A 119 14.59 5.30 5.02
C PHE A 119 14.33 4.84 6.46
N TYR A 120 13.99 3.57 6.68
CA TYR A 120 13.94 2.96 8.02
C TYR A 120 15.31 2.95 8.71
N GLN A 121 16.40 3.07 7.93
CA GLN A 121 17.78 2.97 8.43
C GLN A 121 18.05 1.65 9.16
N TYR A 122 17.35 0.61 8.72
CA TYR A 122 17.52 -0.74 9.25
C TYR A 122 18.83 -1.37 8.75
N ALA A 123 19.55 -2.01 9.66
CA ALA A 123 20.81 -2.69 9.35
C ALA A 123 20.89 -4.03 10.09
N ASN A 124 20.87 -5.12 9.33
CA ASN A 124 21.09 -6.46 9.83
C ASN A 124 21.87 -7.27 8.79
N PRO A 125 23.14 -7.68 9.09
CA PRO A 125 23.95 -8.46 8.15
C PRO A 125 23.32 -9.79 7.73
N LEU A 126 22.50 -10.42 8.59
CA LEU A 126 21.76 -11.61 8.22
C LEU A 126 20.69 -11.30 7.18
N PHE A 127 19.94 -10.20 7.36
CA PHE A 127 18.98 -9.75 6.35
C PHE A 127 19.68 -9.46 5.02
N ASP A 128 20.79 -8.71 5.04
CA ASP A 128 21.53 -8.33 3.84
C ASP A 128 22.02 -9.56 3.05
N SER A 129 22.56 -10.55 3.74
CA SER A 129 23.01 -11.80 3.10
C SER A 129 21.84 -12.65 2.57
N THR A 130 20.73 -12.72 3.31
CA THR A 130 19.51 -13.41 2.87
C THR A 130 18.88 -12.72 1.67
N ALA A 131 18.82 -11.36 1.68
CA ALA A 131 18.32 -10.57 0.56
C ALA A 131 19.19 -10.73 -0.70
N HIS A 132 20.51 -10.86 -0.54
CA HIS A 132 21.40 -11.20 -1.65
C HIS A 132 21.05 -12.57 -2.26
N ASN A 133 20.86 -13.60 -1.44
CA ASN A 133 20.44 -14.92 -1.95
C ASN A 133 19.08 -14.86 -2.64
N TYR A 134 18.12 -14.11 -2.05
CA TYR A 134 16.80 -13.93 -2.63
C TYR A 134 16.86 -13.23 -3.99
N SER A 135 17.67 -12.18 -4.13
CA SER A 135 17.80 -11.45 -5.40
C SER A 135 18.33 -12.30 -6.56
N HIS A 136 18.97 -13.45 -6.27
CA HIS A 136 19.47 -14.40 -7.27
C HIS A 136 18.60 -15.65 -7.39
N ALA A 137 17.50 -15.73 -6.66
CA ALA A 137 16.59 -16.88 -6.64
C ALA A 137 15.59 -16.78 -7.80
N TRP A 138 15.90 -17.37 -8.93
CA TRP A 138 15.02 -17.37 -10.10
C TRP A 138 14.05 -18.56 -10.17
N LEU A 139 14.27 -19.61 -9.35
CA LEU A 139 13.37 -20.75 -9.21
C LEU A 139 12.34 -20.50 -8.10
N ASN A 140 11.06 -20.81 -8.35
CA ASN A 140 9.97 -20.55 -7.39
C ASN A 140 10.21 -21.12 -5.99
N ASN A 141 10.77 -22.33 -5.87
CA ASN A 141 11.06 -22.94 -4.57
C ASN A 141 12.14 -22.17 -3.80
N ASP A 142 13.17 -21.68 -4.49
CA ASP A 142 14.23 -20.89 -3.87
C ASP A 142 13.70 -19.50 -3.49
N ARG A 143 12.87 -18.88 -4.36
CA ARG A 143 12.15 -17.62 -4.04
C ARG A 143 11.33 -17.77 -2.77
N LEU A 144 10.51 -18.82 -2.68
CA LEU A 144 9.68 -19.08 -1.50
C LEU A 144 10.52 -19.26 -0.24
N HIS A 145 11.58 -20.06 -0.31
CA HIS A 145 12.48 -20.31 0.82
C HIS A 145 13.09 -19.00 1.35
N TRP A 146 13.75 -18.24 0.47
CA TRP A 146 14.42 -17.01 0.89
C TRP A 146 13.45 -15.90 1.30
N ALA A 147 12.27 -15.83 0.67
CA ALA A 147 11.22 -14.88 1.06
C ALA A 147 10.71 -15.16 2.48
N GLN A 148 10.51 -16.43 2.85
CA GLN A 148 10.10 -16.81 4.22
C GLN A 148 11.19 -16.51 5.24
N GLU A 149 12.47 -16.76 4.92
CA GLU A 149 13.59 -16.39 5.79
C GLU A 149 13.66 -14.86 5.99
N LEU A 150 13.47 -14.05 4.95
CA LEU A 150 13.41 -12.59 5.07
C LEU A 150 12.25 -12.14 5.95
N GLN A 151 11.07 -12.74 5.79
CA GLN A 151 9.91 -12.43 6.62
C GLN A 151 10.14 -12.80 8.09
N ALA A 152 10.77 -13.93 8.37
CA ALA A 152 11.13 -14.35 9.73
C ALA A 152 12.09 -13.34 10.40
N ILE A 153 13.08 -12.83 9.67
CA ILE A 153 14.01 -11.81 10.16
C ILE A 153 13.26 -10.50 10.44
N LEU A 154 12.42 -10.03 9.53
CA LEU A 154 11.65 -8.80 9.70
C LEU A 154 10.62 -8.91 10.84
N TYR A 155 9.99 -10.08 11.01
CA TYR A 155 9.07 -10.36 12.11
C TYR A 155 9.76 -10.34 13.47
N GLU A 156 10.98 -10.90 13.55
CA GLU A 156 11.76 -10.92 14.79
C GLU A 156 12.30 -9.53 15.14
N ASP A 157 12.81 -8.78 14.16
CA ASP A 157 13.49 -7.51 14.39
C ASP A 157 12.55 -6.30 14.47
N LEU A 158 11.39 -6.36 13.82
CA LEU A 158 10.39 -5.29 13.76
C LEU A 158 11.00 -3.92 13.35
N PRO A 159 11.69 -3.82 12.21
CA PRO A 159 12.15 -2.51 11.73
C PRO A 159 10.98 -1.57 11.41
N THR A 160 9.82 -2.14 11.19
CA THR A 160 8.52 -1.51 11.07
C THR A 160 7.46 -2.35 11.77
N ILE A 161 6.30 -1.78 12.06
CA ILE A 161 5.15 -2.49 12.62
C ILE A 161 4.04 -2.50 11.57
N THR A 162 3.84 -3.63 10.92
CA THR A 162 2.74 -3.81 9.97
C THR A 162 1.41 -3.78 10.73
N LEU A 163 0.55 -2.83 10.39
CA LEU A 163 -0.72 -2.59 11.07
C LEU A 163 -1.83 -3.46 10.48
N PHE A 164 -2.05 -3.34 9.15
CA PHE A 164 -3.13 -3.99 8.45
C PHE A 164 -2.78 -4.28 7.00
N TYR A 165 -3.48 -5.29 6.44
CA TYR A 165 -3.61 -5.54 5.02
C TYR A 165 -4.98 -5.01 4.57
N PRO A 166 -5.03 -3.96 3.73
CA PRO A 166 -6.29 -3.41 3.24
C PRO A 166 -6.95 -4.29 2.20
N LYS A 167 -8.27 -4.15 2.08
CA LYS A 167 -9.07 -4.68 0.99
C LYS A 167 -9.76 -3.56 0.24
N ASP A 168 -9.83 -3.69 -1.06
CA ASP A 168 -10.60 -2.83 -1.93
C ASP A 168 -12.04 -3.34 -2.05
N LEU A 169 -12.97 -2.41 -2.14
CA LEU A 169 -14.39 -2.71 -2.32
C LEU A 169 -14.84 -2.20 -3.68
N TYR A 170 -15.32 -3.10 -4.53
CA TYR A 170 -15.87 -2.79 -5.85
C TYR A 170 -17.38 -3.00 -5.85
N PRO A 171 -18.20 -1.94 -5.82
CA PRO A 171 -19.63 -2.04 -6.05
C PRO A 171 -19.91 -2.35 -7.53
N HIS A 172 -20.78 -3.31 -7.80
CA HIS A 172 -21.05 -3.73 -9.17
C HIS A 172 -22.48 -4.25 -9.37
N HIS A 173 -22.83 -4.44 -10.64
CA HIS A 173 -24.09 -5.05 -11.04
C HIS A 173 -24.25 -6.46 -10.44
N VAL A 174 -25.41 -6.76 -9.86
CA VAL A 174 -25.67 -8.00 -9.11
C VAL A 174 -25.47 -9.28 -9.95
N ALA A 175 -25.67 -9.21 -11.26
CA ALA A 175 -25.53 -10.33 -12.18
C ALA A 175 -24.19 -10.32 -12.96
N LEU A 176 -23.17 -9.63 -12.48
CA LEU A 176 -21.83 -9.70 -13.07
C LEU A 176 -21.24 -11.08 -12.84
N GLU A 177 -20.86 -11.75 -13.92
CA GLU A 177 -20.26 -13.09 -13.94
C GLU A 177 -18.86 -13.05 -14.56
N GLY A 178 -18.02 -14.06 -14.27
CA GLY A 178 -16.69 -14.23 -14.83
C GLY A 178 -15.61 -13.40 -14.15
N TRP A 179 -15.98 -12.55 -13.21
CA TRP A 179 -15.02 -11.90 -12.33
C TRP A 179 -14.67 -12.82 -11.17
N ASN A 180 -13.54 -13.47 -11.29
CA ASN A 180 -13.02 -14.35 -10.25
C ASN A 180 -12.04 -13.54 -9.37
N SER A 181 -12.61 -12.73 -8.46
CA SER A 181 -11.76 -12.12 -7.45
C SER A 181 -11.05 -13.22 -6.63
N PRO A 182 -9.72 -13.22 -6.45
CA PRO A 182 -9.14 -12.42 -5.34
C PRO A 182 -8.32 -11.23 -5.78
N PHE A 183 -8.37 -10.86 -7.02
CA PHE A 183 -7.41 -9.93 -7.58
C PHE A 183 -8.02 -8.65 -8.09
N TRP A 184 -7.19 -7.67 -7.99
CA TRP A 184 -7.26 -6.37 -8.52
C TRP A 184 -7.69 -6.38 -10.00
N MET A 185 -8.57 -5.44 -10.38
CA MET A 185 -9.13 -5.32 -11.72
C MET A 185 -8.13 -5.09 -12.85
N MET A 186 -6.87 -4.78 -12.51
CA MET A 186 -5.85 -4.51 -13.50
C MET A 186 -5.22 -5.77 -14.11
N THR A 187 -5.69 -6.96 -13.75
CA THR A 187 -5.30 -8.16 -14.49
C THR A 187 -6.07 -8.22 -15.81
N LYS A 188 -5.34 -8.24 -16.91
CA LYS A 188 -5.86 -8.22 -18.28
C LYS A 188 -6.89 -9.31 -18.55
N GLU A 189 -6.72 -10.47 -17.94
CA GLU A 189 -7.62 -11.62 -18.11
C GLU A 189 -8.98 -11.43 -17.50
N SER A 190 -9.16 -10.43 -16.66
CA SER A 190 -10.39 -10.25 -15.93
C SER A 190 -11.53 -9.81 -16.86
N MET A 191 -11.41 -8.66 -17.53
CA MET A 191 -12.53 -8.08 -18.30
C MET A 191 -12.92 -8.87 -19.56
N GLU A 192 -12.00 -9.59 -20.18
CA GLU A 192 -12.32 -10.39 -21.35
C GLU A 192 -13.30 -11.54 -21.05
N ASN A 193 -13.33 -12.00 -19.79
CA ASN A 193 -14.18 -13.08 -19.33
C ASN A 193 -15.47 -12.60 -18.67
N TRP A 194 -15.63 -11.31 -18.42
CA TRP A 194 -16.79 -10.77 -17.73
C TRP A 194 -18.03 -10.77 -18.59
N SER A 195 -19.17 -11.06 -17.97
CA SER A 195 -20.48 -11.01 -18.63
C SER A 195 -21.59 -10.63 -17.66
N ILE A 196 -22.64 -10.02 -18.19
CA ILE A 196 -23.90 -9.80 -17.50
C ILE A 196 -24.99 -10.38 -18.41
N PRO A 197 -25.79 -11.37 -17.94
CA PRO A 197 -26.81 -11.99 -18.76
C PRO A 197 -27.75 -10.98 -19.40
N GLY A 198 -27.86 -11.03 -20.73
CA GLY A 198 -28.72 -10.13 -21.49
C GLY A 198 -28.12 -8.77 -21.83
N LYS A 199 -26.88 -8.45 -21.39
CA LYS A 199 -26.16 -7.23 -21.78
C LYS A 199 -24.98 -7.54 -22.70
N SER A 200 -24.81 -6.74 -23.73
CA SER A 200 -23.62 -6.76 -24.62
C SER A 200 -22.64 -5.63 -24.34
N THR A 201 -23.01 -4.72 -23.44
CA THR A 201 -22.24 -3.53 -23.07
C THR A 201 -21.93 -3.57 -21.59
N PHE A 202 -20.73 -3.11 -21.22
CA PHE A 202 -20.31 -2.92 -19.84
C PHE A 202 -19.89 -1.48 -19.62
N SER A 203 -20.26 -0.90 -18.47
CA SER A 203 -20.00 0.50 -18.13
C SER A 203 -19.31 0.60 -16.77
N TYR A 204 -18.18 1.33 -16.74
CA TYR A 204 -17.31 1.47 -15.57
C TYR A 204 -17.13 2.95 -15.21
N ALA A 205 -17.26 3.31 -13.93
CA ALA A 205 -17.05 4.68 -13.43
C ALA A 205 -15.68 4.85 -12.77
N LEU A 206 -14.96 5.89 -13.17
CA LEU A 206 -13.64 6.31 -12.65
C LEU A 206 -13.72 7.71 -12.02
N PRO A 207 -12.93 8.01 -10.96
CA PRO A 207 -12.93 9.33 -10.31
C PRO A 207 -11.94 10.34 -10.93
N ALA A 208 -11.20 9.98 -11.97
CA ALA A 208 -10.17 10.81 -12.58
C ALA A 208 -10.43 11.08 -14.07
N GLU A 209 -10.01 12.24 -14.57
CA GLU A 209 -10.03 12.59 -15.99
C GLU A 209 -9.03 11.74 -16.77
N PHE A 210 -9.29 11.51 -18.08
CA PHE A 210 -8.39 10.78 -18.96
C PHE A 210 -7.24 11.69 -19.42
N GLU A 211 -6.03 11.38 -18.98
CA GLU A 211 -4.83 12.19 -19.25
C GLU A 211 -3.80 11.46 -20.11
N TYR A 212 -3.60 10.16 -19.88
CA TYR A 212 -2.58 9.33 -20.51
C TYR A 212 -3.21 8.38 -21.53
N PHE A 213 -2.70 8.41 -22.73
CA PHE A 213 -3.19 7.60 -23.87
C PHE A 213 -2.12 6.67 -24.43
N PHE A 214 -0.93 6.66 -23.86
CA PHE A 214 0.17 5.79 -24.22
C PHE A 214 0.46 4.82 -23.08
N VAL A 215 0.36 3.53 -23.35
CA VAL A 215 0.37 2.49 -22.31
C VAL A 215 1.64 2.45 -21.46
N LEU A 216 2.81 2.75 -22.04
CA LEU A 216 4.10 2.75 -21.33
C LEU A 216 4.35 4.02 -20.49
N ASP A 217 3.45 5.00 -20.55
CA ASP A 217 3.50 6.26 -19.79
C ASP A 217 2.16 6.52 -19.09
N SER A 218 1.40 5.47 -18.80
CA SER A 218 0.11 5.59 -18.16
C SER A 218 0.24 5.60 -16.63
N ASP A 219 -0.72 6.24 -15.99
CA ASP A 219 -0.94 6.15 -14.55
C ASP A 219 -1.91 5.01 -14.19
N HIS A 220 -2.27 4.95 -12.91
CA HIS A 220 -3.18 3.95 -12.40
C HIS A 220 -4.60 4.03 -13.02
N TYR A 221 -5.13 5.24 -13.24
CA TYR A 221 -6.50 5.42 -13.72
C TYR A 221 -6.64 5.10 -15.21
N ASP A 222 -5.70 5.60 -16.01
CA ASP A 222 -5.70 5.33 -17.44
C ASP A 222 -5.23 3.91 -17.76
N GLY A 223 -4.42 3.31 -16.90
CA GLY A 223 -4.02 1.91 -16.99
C GLY A 223 -5.21 0.95 -17.07
N VAL A 224 -6.30 1.19 -16.35
CA VAL A 224 -7.49 0.30 -16.33
C VAL A 224 -8.08 0.08 -17.73
N TRP A 225 -8.21 1.12 -18.54
CA TRP A 225 -8.76 1.00 -19.89
C TRP A 225 -7.71 0.68 -20.96
N LEU A 226 -6.48 1.20 -20.81
CA LEU A 226 -5.38 0.93 -21.74
C LEU A 226 -4.99 -0.54 -21.75
N GLN A 227 -4.95 -1.19 -20.61
CA GLN A 227 -4.65 -2.63 -20.49
C GLN A 227 -5.67 -3.52 -21.22
N GLN A 228 -6.86 -3.04 -21.55
CA GLN A 228 -7.82 -3.77 -22.38
C GLN A 228 -7.46 -3.71 -23.88
N ILE A 229 -6.62 -2.74 -24.27
CA ILE A 229 -6.18 -2.55 -25.66
C ILE A 229 -4.88 -3.28 -25.94
N TYR A 230 -3.94 -3.25 -24.98
CA TYR A 230 -2.59 -3.80 -25.15
C TYR A 230 -2.45 -5.20 -24.54
N ASN A 231 -1.32 -5.84 -24.81
CA ASN A 231 -0.99 -7.15 -24.25
C ASN A 231 0.52 -7.33 -24.15
N ALA A 232 0.95 -8.24 -23.27
CA ALA A 232 2.34 -8.54 -22.98
C ALA A 232 2.71 -9.96 -23.43
N LEU A 233 3.99 -10.31 -23.32
CA LEU A 233 4.45 -11.70 -23.58
C LEU A 233 3.88 -12.66 -22.56
N LEU A 234 3.92 -12.27 -21.28
CA LEU A 234 3.38 -12.99 -20.14
C LEU A 234 2.41 -12.11 -19.36
N THR A 235 1.63 -12.73 -18.51
CA THR A 235 0.88 -12.06 -17.46
C THR A 235 0.99 -12.87 -16.18
N LEU A 236 0.79 -12.22 -15.07
CA LEU A 236 0.64 -12.89 -13.78
C LEU A 236 -0.79 -13.42 -13.68
N ASP A 237 -0.94 -14.72 -13.39
CA ASP A 237 -2.24 -15.33 -13.22
C ASP A 237 -2.55 -15.49 -11.71
N PRO A 238 -3.45 -14.67 -11.19
CA PRO A 238 -3.85 -14.75 -9.81
C PRO A 238 -4.51 -16.08 -9.43
N LEU A 239 -5.21 -16.70 -10.34
CA LEU A 239 -5.85 -18.00 -10.12
C LEU A 239 -4.85 -19.16 -10.10
N ALA A 240 -3.66 -18.95 -10.65
CA ALA A 240 -2.55 -19.88 -10.66
C ALA A 240 -1.51 -19.61 -9.55
N ASN A 241 -1.93 -19.09 -8.41
CA ASN A 241 -1.05 -18.71 -7.28
C ASN A 241 0.03 -17.69 -7.69
N ASN A 242 -0.34 -16.69 -8.47
CA ASN A 242 0.57 -15.68 -8.99
C ASN A 242 1.75 -16.29 -9.78
N ASN A 243 1.51 -17.32 -10.56
CA ASN A 243 2.46 -17.79 -11.54
C ASN A 243 2.30 -17.00 -12.85
N TYR A 244 3.41 -16.78 -13.52
CA TYR A 244 3.40 -16.18 -14.84
C TYR A 244 2.83 -17.16 -15.86
N THR A 245 1.87 -16.70 -16.65
CA THR A 245 1.23 -17.48 -17.71
C THR A 245 1.46 -16.80 -19.05
N SER A 246 1.43 -17.62 -20.11
CA SER A 246 1.66 -17.16 -21.47
C SER A 246 0.49 -16.34 -22.00
N ARG A 247 0.80 -15.22 -22.65
CA ARG A 247 -0.15 -14.38 -23.41
C ARG A 247 0.26 -14.33 -24.88
N LEU A 248 1.13 -13.39 -25.28
CA LEU A 248 1.70 -13.33 -26.62
C LEU A 248 2.86 -14.31 -26.83
N ALA A 249 3.54 -14.73 -25.75
CA ALA A 249 4.48 -15.83 -25.81
C ALA A 249 3.74 -17.17 -25.76
N THR A 250 4.19 -18.16 -26.56
CA THR A 250 3.74 -19.56 -26.47
C THR A 250 4.57 -20.36 -25.48
N SER A 251 5.82 -19.96 -25.27
CA SER A 251 6.70 -20.52 -24.25
C SER A 251 7.85 -19.56 -23.94
N TYR A 252 8.42 -19.73 -22.74
CA TYR A 252 9.68 -19.12 -22.34
C TYR A 252 10.47 -20.11 -21.51
N SER A 253 11.80 -20.06 -21.56
CA SER A 253 12.65 -20.97 -20.80
C SER A 253 14.02 -20.36 -20.53
N SER A 254 14.59 -20.72 -19.39
CA SER A 254 15.97 -20.45 -19.02
C SER A 254 16.57 -21.67 -18.34
N SER A 255 17.86 -21.89 -18.50
CA SER A 255 18.61 -22.92 -17.76
C SER A 255 19.54 -22.37 -16.69
N ASP A 256 19.74 -21.05 -16.67
CA ASP A 256 20.70 -20.35 -15.80
C ASP A 256 20.08 -19.16 -15.04
N GLY A 257 18.81 -18.85 -15.30
CA GLY A 257 18.14 -17.69 -14.71
C GLY A 257 18.59 -16.32 -15.25
N LEU A 258 19.48 -16.31 -16.24
CA LEU A 258 20.03 -15.12 -16.87
C LEU A 258 19.60 -14.99 -18.33
N THR A 259 19.61 -16.09 -19.06
CA THR A 259 19.33 -16.12 -20.50
C THR A 259 17.99 -16.79 -20.75
N TYR A 260 17.03 -16.02 -21.24
CA TYR A 260 15.66 -16.47 -21.53
C TYR A 260 15.42 -16.53 -23.03
N THR A 261 15.04 -17.71 -23.54
CA THR A 261 14.55 -17.88 -24.90
C THR A 261 13.02 -17.83 -24.88
N ILE A 262 12.43 -16.96 -25.70
CA ILE A 262 11.00 -16.68 -25.75
C ILE A 262 10.48 -16.99 -27.15
N GLN A 263 9.43 -17.82 -27.21
CA GLN A 263 8.69 -18.11 -28.45
C GLN A 263 7.42 -17.26 -28.50
N ILE A 264 7.26 -16.48 -29.56
CA ILE A 264 6.08 -15.63 -29.78
C ILE A 264 5.04 -16.46 -30.54
N ASN A 265 3.76 -16.24 -30.24
CA ASN A 265 2.65 -16.87 -30.97
C ASN A 265 2.64 -16.41 -32.45
N PRO A 266 2.91 -17.27 -33.43
CA PRO A 266 2.98 -16.87 -34.83
C PRO A 266 1.61 -16.50 -35.42
N SER A 267 0.52 -16.77 -34.72
CA SER A 267 -0.84 -16.36 -35.10
C SER A 267 -1.23 -15.01 -34.51
N ALA A 268 -0.44 -14.44 -33.60
CA ALA A 268 -0.75 -13.16 -33.00
C ALA A 268 -0.65 -12.01 -34.01
N VAL A 269 -1.66 -11.17 -33.99
CA VAL A 269 -1.73 -9.98 -34.85
C VAL A 269 -2.18 -8.77 -34.03
N TRP A 270 -1.75 -7.61 -34.46
CA TRP A 270 -2.26 -6.34 -33.97
C TRP A 270 -3.73 -6.13 -34.40
N ALA A 271 -4.39 -5.17 -33.74
CA ALA A 271 -5.81 -4.89 -34.04
C ALA A 271 -6.10 -4.33 -35.46
N ASP A 272 -5.07 -4.02 -36.23
CA ASP A 272 -5.16 -3.67 -37.64
C ASP A 272 -4.86 -4.86 -38.58
N GLY A 273 -4.60 -6.05 -38.03
CA GLY A 273 -4.32 -7.28 -38.77
C GLY A 273 -2.85 -7.47 -39.17
N VAL A 274 -1.96 -6.56 -38.79
CA VAL A 274 -0.51 -6.72 -39.01
C VAL A 274 0.05 -7.79 -38.07
N THR A 275 0.90 -8.69 -38.55
CA THR A 275 1.54 -9.74 -37.75
C THR A 275 2.40 -9.17 -36.66
N LEU A 276 2.17 -9.61 -35.41
CA LEU A 276 3.01 -9.30 -34.26
C LEU A 276 4.21 -10.26 -34.26
N ASN A 277 5.42 -9.74 -34.13
CA ASN A 277 6.64 -10.54 -34.21
C ASN A 277 7.77 -10.03 -33.31
N ALA A 278 8.93 -10.69 -33.34
CA ALA A 278 10.07 -10.38 -32.48
C ALA A 278 10.60 -8.94 -32.63
N SER A 279 10.37 -8.29 -33.78
CA SER A 279 10.81 -6.90 -33.96
C SER A 279 9.94 -5.90 -33.22
N ASP A 280 8.68 -6.22 -32.91
CA ASP A 280 7.83 -5.39 -32.07
C ASP A 280 8.26 -5.48 -30.60
N VAL A 281 8.64 -6.69 -30.15
CA VAL A 281 9.20 -6.90 -28.80
C VAL A 281 10.51 -6.14 -28.65
N GLU A 282 11.45 -6.33 -29.59
CA GLU A 282 12.73 -5.61 -29.59
C GLU A 282 12.52 -4.09 -29.56
N PHE A 283 11.61 -3.59 -30.38
CA PHE A 283 11.28 -2.16 -30.44
C PHE A 283 10.78 -1.65 -29.10
N THR A 284 9.80 -2.33 -28.49
CA THR A 284 9.24 -1.95 -27.19
C THR A 284 10.32 -1.89 -26.12
N TYR A 285 11.13 -2.93 -26.00
CA TYR A 285 12.17 -3.00 -24.97
C TYR A 285 13.26 -1.93 -25.19
N LYS A 286 13.65 -1.66 -26.43
CA LYS A 286 14.61 -0.59 -26.75
C LYS A 286 14.06 0.80 -26.41
N LEU A 287 12.75 1.04 -26.48
CA LEU A 287 12.15 2.28 -25.98
C LEU A 287 12.43 2.45 -24.49
N LEU A 288 12.21 1.40 -23.68
CA LEU A 288 12.40 1.43 -22.23
C LEU A 288 13.86 1.64 -21.82
N LEU A 289 14.80 1.21 -22.68
CA LEU A 289 16.25 1.37 -22.49
C LEU A 289 16.80 2.66 -23.13
N THR A 290 15.96 3.53 -23.67
CA THR A 290 16.35 4.78 -24.34
C THR A 290 16.15 5.97 -23.38
N PRO A 291 17.22 6.69 -22.97
CA PRO A 291 17.11 7.80 -22.02
C PRO A 291 16.17 8.91 -22.47
N GLU A 292 16.11 9.18 -23.77
CA GLU A 292 15.27 10.22 -24.36
C GLU A 292 13.77 9.91 -24.26
N PHE A 293 13.42 8.63 -24.14
CA PHE A 293 12.03 8.18 -23.93
C PHE A 293 11.54 8.50 -22.50
N ARG A 294 12.46 8.58 -21.50
CA ARG A 294 12.20 8.92 -20.09
C ARG A 294 11.21 7.98 -19.41
N TYR A 295 11.37 6.68 -19.68
CA TYR A 295 10.57 5.67 -18.99
C TYR A 295 10.74 5.81 -17.46
N LYS A 296 9.62 5.73 -16.72
CA LYS A 296 9.62 5.95 -15.25
C LYS A 296 10.56 5.01 -14.50
N ASP A 297 10.70 3.76 -14.97
CA ASP A 297 11.53 2.73 -14.35
C ASP A 297 12.86 2.51 -15.11
N TYR A 298 13.33 3.52 -15.86
CA TYR A 298 14.54 3.45 -16.69
C TYR A 298 15.76 2.92 -15.95
N ASP A 299 16.03 3.43 -14.74
CA ASP A 299 17.20 3.02 -13.94
C ASP A 299 17.10 1.56 -13.49
N TYR A 300 15.90 1.08 -13.19
CA TYR A 300 15.67 -0.33 -12.87
C TYR A 300 15.91 -1.23 -14.10
N TRP A 301 15.39 -0.85 -15.27
CA TRP A 301 15.57 -1.61 -16.49
C TRP A 301 17.03 -1.66 -16.94
N THR A 302 17.72 -0.52 -16.93
CA THR A 302 19.12 -0.42 -17.38
C THR A 302 20.12 -1.05 -16.41
N LYS A 303 19.72 -1.33 -15.18
CA LYS A 303 20.50 -2.15 -14.25
C LYS A 303 20.67 -3.58 -14.77
N TYR A 304 19.63 -4.15 -15.35
CA TYR A 304 19.58 -5.55 -15.76
C TYR A 304 19.75 -5.76 -17.28
N LEU A 305 19.37 -4.81 -18.10
CA LEU A 305 19.31 -4.94 -19.55
C LEU A 305 20.05 -3.80 -20.26
N THR A 306 20.58 -4.10 -21.43
CA THR A 306 21.11 -3.17 -22.40
C THR A 306 20.48 -3.43 -23.78
N ASN A 307 20.72 -2.57 -24.76
CA ASN A 307 20.24 -2.80 -26.12
C ASN A 307 20.75 -4.12 -26.73
N ASP A 308 21.94 -4.57 -26.33
CA ASP A 308 22.54 -5.83 -26.79
C ASP A 308 21.99 -7.06 -26.03
N SER A 309 21.24 -6.86 -24.96
CA SER A 309 20.58 -7.93 -24.20
C SER A 309 19.46 -8.62 -24.97
N ILE A 310 18.93 -7.98 -26.02
CA ILE A 310 17.76 -8.43 -26.78
C ILE A 310 18.22 -8.85 -28.16
N VAL A 311 18.15 -10.14 -28.46
CA VAL A 311 18.62 -10.72 -29.74
C VAL A 311 17.46 -11.44 -30.43
N ILE A 312 17.13 -11.01 -31.64
CA ILE A 312 16.16 -11.68 -32.50
C ILE A 312 16.83 -12.91 -33.13
N ASN A 313 16.34 -14.11 -32.79
CA ASN A 313 16.82 -15.37 -33.37
C ASN A 313 16.15 -15.66 -34.73
N ASN A 314 14.84 -15.42 -34.79
CA ASN A 314 14.02 -15.49 -36.02
C ASN A 314 12.76 -14.63 -35.83
N GLU A 315 11.84 -14.64 -36.81
CA GLU A 315 10.63 -13.82 -36.84
C GLU A 315 9.76 -13.96 -35.55
N PHE A 316 9.72 -15.16 -34.95
CA PHE A 316 8.88 -15.46 -33.77
C PHE A 316 9.67 -15.97 -32.57
N GLU A 317 10.98 -15.75 -32.54
CA GLU A 317 11.83 -16.14 -31.42
C GLU A 317 12.84 -15.05 -31.11
N LEU A 318 12.98 -14.74 -29.82
CA LEU A 318 14.04 -13.87 -29.32
C LEU A 318 14.66 -14.42 -28.05
N THR A 319 15.87 -13.94 -27.79
CA THR A 319 16.60 -14.21 -26.54
C THR A 319 16.81 -12.91 -25.79
N ILE A 320 16.53 -12.93 -24.47
CA ILE A 320 16.83 -11.81 -23.55
C ILE A 320 17.86 -12.31 -22.53
N THR A 321 18.97 -11.56 -22.41
CA THR A 321 20.06 -11.90 -21.47
C THR A 321 20.22 -10.79 -20.44
N PHE A 322 20.00 -11.13 -19.17
CA PHE A 322 20.19 -10.22 -18.03
C PHE A 322 21.66 -10.12 -17.64
N SER A 323 22.12 -8.94 -17.28
CA SER A 323 23.52 -8.66 -16.88
C SER A 323 23.88 -9.28 -15.52
N GLU A 324 22.90 -9.44 -14.65
CA GLU A 324 23.03 -10.07 -13.32
C GLU A 324 21.73 -10.79 -12.92
N GLY A 325 21.78 -11.59 -11.86
CA GLY A 325 20.61 -12.31 -11.36
C GLY A 325 19.53 -11.35 -10.89
N CYS A 326 18.29 -11.66 -11.28
CA CYS A 326 17.09 -10.97 -10.88
C CYS A 326 16.12 -11.98 -10.25
N VAL A 327 15.47 -11.60 -9.15
CA VAL A 327 14.52 -12.50 -8.47
C VAL A 327 13.26 -12.75 -9.30
N PHE A 328 12.84 -11.76 -10.10
CA PHE A 328 11.66 -11.85 -10.96
C PHE A 328 11.99 -11.42 -12.41
N PRO A 329 12.78 -12.21 -13.14
CA PRO A 329 13.08 -11.88 -14.54
C PRO A 329 11.83 -11.92 -15.44
N GLU A 330 10.80 -12.66 -15.02
CA GLU A 330 9.52 -12.73 -15.72
C GLU A 330 8.74 -11.40 -15.71
N ASP A 331 8.95 -10.52 -14.70
CA ASP A 331 8.31 -9.20 -14.65
C ASP A 331 8.66 -8.35 -15.88
N PHE A 332 9.88 -8.49 -16.39
CA PHE A 332 10.27 -7.82 -17.63
C PHE A 332 9.46 -8.31 -18.84
N LEU A 333 8.85 -9.49 -18.75
CA LEU A 333 8.04 -10.07 -19.84
C LEU A 333 6.54 -9.72 -19.72
N THR A 334 6.13 -9.02 -18.65
CA THR A 334 4.74 -8.57 -18.45
C THR A 334 4.47 -7.17 -18.98
N ILE A 335 5.48 -6.51 -19.56
CA ILE A 335 5.33 -5.17 -20.15
C ILE A 335 4.47 -5.25 -21.41
N ASP A 336 3.53 -4.32 -21.51
CA ASP A 336 2.69 -4.17 -22.69
C ASP A 336 3.49 -3.82 -23.93
N LEU A 337 3.29 -4.60 -25.00
CA LEU A 337 3.97 -4.36 -26.26
C LEU A 337 3.26 -3.29 -27.08
N VAL A 338 4.05 -2.49 -27.82
CA VAL A 338 3.54 -1.47 -28.73
C VAL A 338 3.95 -1.78 -30.18
N PRO A 339 3.07 -1.55 -31.17
CA PRO A 339 3.34 -1.91 -32.58
C PRO A 339 4.42 -1.02 -33.18
N LYS A 340 5.55 -1.61 -33.56
CA LYS A 340 6.67 -0.91 -34.18
C LYS A 340 6.23 -0.09 -35.41
N HIS A 341 5.42 -0.68 -36.31
CA HIS A 341 4.98 -0.04 -37.55
C HIS A 341 4.14 1.23 -37.34
N ILE A 342 3.59 1.44 -36.14
CA ILE A 342 2.85 2.65 -35.79
C ILE A 342 3.78 3.68 -35.12
N TRP A 343 4.67 3.22 -34.24
CA TRP A 343 5.40 4.10 -33.33
C TRP A 343 6.83 4.43 -33.75
N GLU A 344 7.48 3.66 -34.64
CA GLU A 344 8.89 3.84 -34.99
C GLU A 344 9.23 5.21 -35.60
N GLY A 345 8.23 5.89 -36.19
CA GLY A 345 8.39 7.23 -36.76
C GLY A 345 8.14 8.39 -35.78
N VAL A 346 7.70 8.09 -34.56
CA VAL A 346 7.38 9.11 -33.54
C VAL A 346 8.64 9.46 -32.76
N PRO A 347 9.01 10.76 -32.62
CA PRO A 347 10.14 11.17 -31.79
C PRO A 347 9.94 10.77 -30.30
N TYR A 348 10.97 10.28 -29.64
CA TYR A 348 10.91 9.73 -28.27
C TYR A 348 10.23 10.65 -27.24
N GLY A 349 10.46 11.96 -27.30
CA GLY A 349 9.82 12.90 -26.37
C GLY A 349 8.34 13.22 -26.66
N ASN A 350 7.73 12.63 -27.71
CA ASN A 350 6.40 13.00 -28.20
C ASN A 350 5.35 11.88 -28.11
N PHE A 351 5.70 10.70 -27.58
CA PHE A 351 4.79 9.54 -27.56
C PHE A 351 3.46 9.84 -26.87
N SER A 352 3.49 10.37 -25.66
CA SER A 352 2.26 10.69 -24.89
C SER A 352 1.42 11.78 -25.57
N ALA A 353 2.06 12.83 -26.10
CA ALA A 353 1.36 13.88 -26.86
C ALA A 353 0.74 13.35 -28.15
N GLN A 354 1.46 12.48 -28.87
CA GLN A 354 0.98 11.87 -30.11
C GLN A 354 -0.17 10.89 -29.86
N ALA A 355 -0.08 10.08 -28.79
CA ALA A 355 -1.17 9.19 -28.40
C ALA A 355 -2.45 9.97 -28.09
N LYS A 356 -2.35 11.06 -27.34
CA LYS A 356 -3.49 11.94 -27.05
C LYS A 356 -4.08 12.57 -28.30
N ASP A 357 -3.24 13.06 -29.20
CA ASP A 357 -3.69 13.62 -30.48
C ASP A 357 -4.42 12.58 -31.33
N TRP A 358 -3.92 11.35 -31.38
CA TRP A 358 -4.59 10.25 -32.08
C TRP A 358 -5.91 9.86 -31.40
N ALA A 359 -5.95 9.73 -30.09
CA ALA A 359 -7.18 9.41 -29.38
C ALA A 359 -8.30 10.43 -29.65
N GLU A 360 -7.94 11.74 -29.78
CA GLU A 360 -8.88 12.82 -30.06
C GLU A 360 -9.29 12.90 -31.54
N LYS A 361 -8.42 12.53 -32.51
CA LYS A 361 -8.63 12.79 -33.93
C LYS A 361 -8.76 11.54 -34.79
N ASP A 362 -8.04 10.49 -34.45
CA ASP A 362 -8.01 9.22 -35.19
C ASP A 362 -7.73 8.05 -34.23
N PRO A 363 -8.73 7.66 -33.40
CA PRO A 363 -8.58 6.57 -32.42
C PRO A 363 -8.06 5.26 -33.01
N SER A 364 -8.24 5.04 -34.32
CA SER A 364 -7.75 3.84 -35.03
C SER A 364 -6.22 3.69 -35.03
N LYS A 365 -5.48 4.72 -34.59
CA LYS A 365 -4.02 4.68 -34.41
C LYS A 365 -3.60 4.18 -33.02
N ILE A 366 -4.52 4.09 -32.08
CA ILE A 366 -4.26 3.48 -30.76
C ILE A 366 -4.47 1.97 -30.92
N ILE A 367 -3.42 1.32 -31.40
CA ILE A 367 -3.43 -0.10 -31.78
C ILE A 367 -2.70 -0.92 -30.75
N GLY A 368 -3.33 -1.99 -30.29
CA GLY A 368 -2.76 -2.99 -29.41
C GLY A 368 -3.10 -4.42 -29.88
N ALA A 369 -2.70 -5.41 -29.11
CA ALA A 369 -3.02 -6.83 -29.32
C ALA A 369 -3.94 -7.37 -28.21
N GLY A 370 -4.63 -6.49 -27.51
CA GLY A 370 -5.57 -6.84 -26.43
C GLY A 370 -6.95 -7.23 -26.94
N PRO A 371 -7.86 -7.58 -26.00
CA PRO A 371 -9.22 -8.01 -26.31
C PRO A 371 -10.11 -6.92 -26.93
N TYR A 372 -9.77 -5.66 -26.73
CA TYR A 372 -10.54 -4.51 -27.17
C TYR A 372 -9.68 -3.51 -27.95
N MET A 373 -10.35 -2.58 -28.64
CA MET A 373 -9.77 -1.48 -29.41
C MET A 373 -10.43 -0.18 -29.01
N LEU A 374 -9.70 0.94 -29.07
CA LEU A 374 -10.28 2.27 -28.88
C LEU A 374 -11.18 2.64 -30.07
N ALA A 375 -12.47 2.84 -29.81
CA ALA A 375 -13.43 3.32 -30.78
C ALA A 375 -13.60 4.84 -30.71
N GLU A 376 -13.67 5.40 -29.49
CA GLU A 376 -13.91 6.83 -29.27
C GLU A 376 -13.31 7.27 -27.93
N TYR A 377 -12.72 8.44 -27.95
CA TYR A 377 -12.52 9.28 -26.75
C TYR A 377 -13.41 10.51 -26.86
N ASN A 378 -14.42 10.60 -26.03
CA ASN A 378 -15.34 11.74 -26.01
C ASN A 378 -15.04 12.66 -24.83
N LYS A 379 -14.20 13.66 -25.05
CA LYS A 379 -13.78 14.62 -24.05
C LYS A 379 -14.94 15.45 -23.47
N SER A 380 -15.94 15.78 -24.29
CA SER A 380 -17.07 16.61 -23.87
C SER A 380 -18.09 15.85 -23.02
N ALA A 381 -18.22 14.55 -23.25
CA ALA A 381 -19.09 13.65 -22.48
C ALA A 381 -18.31 12.81 -21.45
N ASN A 382 -17.00 13.02 -21.34
CA ASN A 382 -16.11 12.41 -20.35
C ASN A 382 -16.14 10.87 -20.36
N PHE A 383 -15.97 10.25 -21.55
CA PHE A 383 -15.87 8.81 -21.63
C PHE A 383 -14.84 8.30 -22.65
N ILE A 384 -14.36 7.09 -22.42
CA ILE A 384 -13.63 6.22 -23.35
C ILE A 384 -14.59 5.10 -23.76
N HIS A 385 -14.71 4.85 -25.06
CA HIS A 385 -15.46 3.72 -25.62
C HIS A 385 -14.51 2.74 -26.28
N LEU A 386 -14.55 1.50 -25.84
CA LEU A 386 -13.82 0.38 -26.42
C LEU A 386 -14.79 -0.58 -27.10
N ILE A 387 -14.36 -1.16 -28.23
CA ILE A 387 -15.07 -2.20 -28.96
C ILE A 387 -14.20 -3.45 -29.06
N LYS A 388 -14.82 -4.62 -29.28
CA LYS A 388 -14.08 -5.87 -29.47
C LYS A 388 -13.02 -5.76 -30.55
N ASN A 389 -11.83 -6.28 -30.27
CA ASN A 389 -10.81 -6.55 -31.27
C ASN A 389 -11.24 -7.77 -32.10
N PRO A 390 -11.49 -7.64 -33.41
CA PRO A 390 -11.98 -8.72 -34.21
C PRO A 390 -10.99 -9.88 -34.40
N TYR A 391 -9.69 -9.60 -34.25
CA TYR A 391 -8.61 -10.56 -34.44
C TYR A 391 -8.23 -11.31 -33.15
N PHE A 392 -8.59 -10.80 -31.97
CA PHE A 392 -8.18 -11.37 -30.68
C PHE A 392 -8.56 -12.85 -30.52
N LYS A 393 -9.77 -13.21 -30.91
CA LYS A 393 -10.27 -14.58 -30.85
C LYS A 393 -9.41 -15.57 -31.66
N ASP A 394 -8.91 -15.14 -32.79
CA ASP A 394 -8.26 -16.03 -33.78
C ASP A 394 -6.92 -16.56 -33.24
N TRP A 395 -6.22 -15.78 -32.44
CA TRP A 395 -4.95 -16.19 -31.86
C TRP A 395 -5.04 -16.55 -30.36
N PHE A 396 -5.97 -15.93 -29.61
CA PHE A 396 -6.14 -16.21 -28.19
C PHE A 396 -7.05 -17.42 -27.93
N GLY A 397 -7.98 -17.72 -28.83
CA GLY A 397 -8.88 -18.87 -28.77
C GLY A 397 -10.26 -18.57 -28.16
N SER A 398 -10.46 -17.42 -27.53
CA SER A 398 -11.76 -16.96 -27.01
C SER A 398 -12.02 -15.51 -27.36
N ALA A 399 -13.29 -15.15 -27.59
CA ALA A 399 -13.69 -13.76 -27.79
C ALA A 399 -14.08 -13.13 -26.45
N PRO A 400 -13.82 -11.84 -26.26
CA PRO A 400 -14.39 -11.08 -25.14
C PRO A 400 -15.93 -11.20 -25.14
N LYS A 401 -16.55 -11.16 -23.96
CA LYS A 401 -18.00 -11.37 -23.82
C LYS A 401 -18.79 -10.11 -24.20
N PHE A 402 -18.38 -8.94 -23.67
CA PHE A 402 -19.01 -7.66 -24.02
C PHE A 402 -18.57 -7.22 -25.41
N ASN A 403 -19.48 -6.63 -26.19
CA ASN A 403 -19.16 -6.01 -27.48
C ASN A 403 -18.50 -4.64 -27.28
N ASP A 404 -18.99 -3.92 -26.30
CA ASP A 404 -18.66 -2.54 -26.00
C ASP A 404 -18.34 -2.40 -24.51
N ILE A 405 -17.29 -1.62 -24.21
CA ILE A 405 -16.97 -1.20 -22.84
C ILE A 405 -16.88 0.32 -22.82
N TYR A 406 -17.55 0.93 -21.84
CA TYR A 406 -17.46 2.37 -21.59
C TYR A 406 -16.81 2.62 -20.25
N PHE A 407 -15.80 3.48 -20.23
CA PHE A 407 -15.20 4.04 -19.03
C PHE A 407 -15.65 5.50 -18.92
N TYR A 408 -16.34 5.83 -17.82
CA TYR A 408 -16.87 7.17 -17.57
C TYR A 408 -16.10 7.85 -16.46
N TYR A 409 -15.62 9.07 -16.70
CA TYR A 409 -15.20 9.95 -15.62
C TYR A 409 -16.41 10.54 -14.92
N ILE A 410 -16.60 10.20 -13.66
CA ILE A 410 -17.67 10.72 -12.79
C ILE A 410 -17.01 11.35 -11.57
N THR A 411 -17.22 12.65 -11.39
CA THR A 411 -16.45 13.45 -10.42
C THR A 411 -16.68 13.03 -8.96
N THR A 412 -17.89 12.60 -8.60
CA THR A 412 -18.22 12.36 -7.19
C THR A 412 -18.66 10.93 -6.92
N LYS A 413 -18.30 10.43 -5.74
CA LYS A 413 -18.77 9.13 -5.24
C LYS A 413 -20.30 9.00 -5.30
N SER A 414 -21.02 10.04 -4.89
CA SER A 414 -22.49 10.02 -4.85
C SER A 414 -23.10 9.87 -6.24
N GLU A 415 -22.57 10.56 -7.25
CA GLU A 415 -23.03 10.43 -8.63
C GLU A 415 -22.73 9.03 -9.19
N ALA A 416 -21.53 8.49 -8.95
CA ALA A 416 -21.15 7.15 -9.38
C ALA A 416 -22.06 6.07 -8.75
N LEU A 417 -22.34 6.14 -7.45
CA LEU A 417 -23.25 5.21 -6.77
C LEU A 417 -24.70 5.35 -7.23
N ASN A 418 -25.16 6.56 -7.53
CA ASN A 418 -26.50 6.78 -8.10
C ASN A 418 -26.62 6.19 -9.51
N ALA A 419 -25.58 6.35 -10.35
CA ALA A 419 -25.52 5.77 -11.68
C ALA A 419 -25.51 4.23 -11.63
N LEU A 420 -24.81 3.64 -10.65
CA LEU A 420 -24.86 2.19 -10.39
C LEU A 420 -26.27 1.75 -9.95
N ALA A 421 -26.90 2.48 -9.04
CA ALA A 421 -28.24 2.18 -8.56
C ALA A 421 -29.31 2.25 -9.66
N SER A 422 -29.16 3.15 -10.63
CA SER A 422 -30.06 3.28 -11.80
C SER A 422 -29.79 2.26 -12.91
N GLY A 423 -28.65 1.55 -12.87
CA GLY A 423 -28.21 0.64 -13.91
C GLY A 423 -27.58 1.31 -15.13
N GLU A 424 -27.23 2.60 -15.03
CA GLU A 424 -26.48 3.34 -16.04
C GLU A 424 -25.00 2.92 -16.06
N ILE A 425 -24.44 2.62 -14.88
CA ILE A 425 -23.10 2.07 -14.68
C ILE A 425 -23.21 0.66 -14.14
N ASP A 426 -22.31 -0.22 -14.56
CA ASP A 426 -22.25 -1.62 -14.11
C ASP A 426 -21.24 -1.86 -13.00
N MET A 427 -20.25 -0.99 -12.85
CA MET A 427 -19.24 -1.09 -11.79
C MET A 427 -18.67 0.29 -11.45
N VAL A 428 -18.31 0.47 -10.18
CA VAL A 428 -17.71 1.71 -9.67
C VAL A 428 -16.32 1.41 -9.10
N ASP A 429 -15.36 2.25 -9.44
CA ASP A 429 -13.97 2.13 -9.02
C ASP A 429 -13.78 2.27 -7.51
N THR A 430 -12.85 1.51 -6.95
CA THR A 430 -12.52 1.52 -5.53
C THR A 430 -11.94 2.85 -5.05
N GLN A 431 -11.34 3.64 -5.93
CA GLN A 431 -10.74 4.95 -5.61
C GLN A 431 -11.76 5.98 -5.10
N TYR A 432 -13.06 5.73 -5.26
CA TYR A 432 -14.08 6.53 -4.59
C TYR A 432 -14.14 6.29 -3.07
N ALA A 433 -13.35 5.36 -2.53
CA ALA A 433 -13.31 5.00 -1.11
C ALA A 433 -14.70 4.69 -0.53
N ILE A 434 -15.39 3.75 -1.17
CA ILE A 434 -16.76 3.36 -0.85
C ILE A 434 -16.77 2.40 0.33
N ARG A 435 -17.73 2.59 1.23
CA ARG A 435 -17.98 1.71 2.37
C ARG A 435 -19.14 0.77 2.06
N VAL A 436 -19.20 -0.38 2.73
CA VAL A 436 -20.29 -1.36 2.53
C VAL A 436 -21.67 -0.76 2.77
N ASP A 437 -21.80 0.11 3.78
CA ASP A 437 -23.07 0.79 4.12
C ASP A 437 -23.50 1.87 3.09
N GLU A 438 -22.60 2.24 2.17
CA GLU A 438 -22.88 3.15 1.05
C GLU A 438 -23.29 2.43 -0.24
N VAL A 439 -23.08 1.10 -0.32
CA VAL A 439 -23.43 0.31 -1.52
C VAL A 439 -24.93 0.32 -1.75
N PRO A 440 -25.42 0.71 -2.95
CA PRO A 440 -26.85 0.82 -3.20
C PRO A 440 -27.59 -0.52 -3.09
N SER A 441 -28.80 -0.48 -2.54
CA SER A 441 -29.66 -1.66 -2.50
C SER A 441 -30.01 -2.17 -3.90
N GLY A 442 -29.95 -3.49 -4.12
CA GLY A 442 -30.20 -4.10 -5.44
C GLY A 442 -28.94 -4.23 -6.30
N THR A 443 -27.81 -3.75 -5.84
CA THR A 443 -26.48 -4.01 -6.42
C THR A 443 -25.69 -5.00 -5.55
N ALA A 444 -24.50 -5.39 -5.99
CA ALA A 444 -23.58 -6.23 -5.25
C ALA A 444 -22.27 -5.50 -4.98
N TYR A 445 -21.40 -6.09 -4.17
CA TYR A 445 -20.01 -5.67 -4.05
C TYR A 445 -19.09 -6.88 -3.88
N THR A 446 -17.85 -6.71 -4.26
CA THR A 446 -16.79 -7.69 -4.04
C THR A 446 -15.63 -7.03 -3.28
N LEU A 447 -15.13 -7.73 -2.26
CA LEU A 447 -13.91 -7.35 -1.56
C LEU A 447 -12.72 -8.04 -2.18
N VAL A 448 -11.71 -7.27 -2.53
CA VAL A 448 -10.49 -7.73 -3.19
C VAL A 448 -9.30 -7.45 -2.29
N ASN A 449 -8.46 -8.44 -2.03
CA ASN A 449 -7.21 -8.23 -1.31
C ASN A 449 -6.30 -7.34 -2.16
N THR A 450 -5.67 -6.37 -1.52
CA THR A 450 -4.70 -5.51 -2.19
C THR A 450 -3.28 -6.06 -2.02
N GLU A 451 -2.38 -5.60 -2.86
CA GLU A 451 -0.95 -5.88 -2.75
C GLU A 451 -0.23 -4.85 -1.89
N SER A 452 -0.92 -4.37 -0.87
CA SER A 452 -0.44 -3.31 0.00
C SER A 452 -0.61 -3.66 1.47
N TYR A 453 0.05 -2.87 2.31
CA TYR A 453 -0.12 -2.90 3.75
C TYR A 453 0.03 -1.50 4.33
N TYR A 454 -0.60 -1.29 5.48
CA TYR A 454 -0.38 -0.11 6.31
C TYR A 454 0.59 -0.45 7.44
N GLU A 455 1.49 0.50 7.76
CA GLU A 455 2.49 0.29 8.78
C GLU A 455 2.82 1.55 9.59
N MET A 456 3.46 1.32 10.72
CA MET A 456 4.26 2.33 11.43
C MET A 456 5.74 2.09 11.08
N ALA A 457 6.29 2.87 10.17
CA ALA A 457 7.71 2.88 9.87
C ALA A 457 8.47 3.49 11.04
N ILE A 458 9.51 2.80 11.50
CA ILE A 458 10.31 3.19 12.66
C ILE A 458 11.68 3.69 12.18
N ASN A 459 12.11 4.84 12.66
CA ASN A 459 13.48 5.27 12.50
C ASN A 459 14.41 4.38 13.34
N ASN A 460 15.07 3.40 12.73
CA ASN A 460 15.95 2.47 13.43
C ASN A 460 17.29 3.13 13.87
N TYR A 461 17.46 4.42 13.62
CA TYR A 461 18.54 5.22 14.19
C TYR A 461 18.10 6.04 15.41
N HIS A 462 16.81 6.06 15.73
CA HIS A 462 16.31 6.74 16.93
C HIS A 462 16.92 6.13 18.21
N PRO A 463 17.40 6.96 19.19
CA PRO A 463 18.20 6.48 20.31
C PRO A 463 17.47 5.53 21.28
N ILE A 464 16.14 5.53 21.29
CA ILE A 464 15.34 4.63 22.15
C ILE A 464 14.74 3.49 21.31
N ILE A 465 13.85 3.81 20.37
CA ILE A 465 13.08 2.81 19.61
C ILE A 465 13.89 2.16 18.48
N GLY A 466 15.04 2.74 18.11
CA GLY A 466 15.92 2.26 17.03
C GLY A 466 17.17 1.55 17.56
N THR A 467 18.15 2.31 18.05
CA THR A 467 19.43 1.78 18.56
C THR A 467 19.36 1.26 20.00
N GLY A 468 18.45 1.82 20.81
CA GLY A 468 18.29 1.50 22.23
C GLY A 468 19.40 2.05 23.13
N GLU A 469 20.25 2.93 22.63
CA GLU A 469 21.37 3.49 23.43
C GLU A 469 20.91 4.32 24.63
N HIS A 470 19.70 4.92 24.55
CA HIS A 470 19.08 5.66 25.63
C HIS A 470 18.01 4.86 26.40
N CYS A 471 17.85 3.57 26.14
CA CYS A 471 17.06 2.71 27.01
C CYS A 471 17.76 2.54 28.38
N PRO A 472 17.02 2.34 29.48
CA PRO A 472 17.63 2.08 30.80
C PRO A 472 18.59 0.89 30.79
N ILE A 473 18.28 -0.17 30.05
CA ILE A 473 19.22 -1.22 29.66
C ILE A 473 19.62 -0.91 28.21
N ALA A 474 20.78 -0.32 28.00
CA ALA A 474 21.20 0.14 26.67
C ALA A 474 21.44 -1.01 25.69
N GLY A 475 21.04 -0.82 24.43
CA GLY A 475 21.36 -1.68 23.29
C GLY A 475 20.20 -2.08 22.40
N LYS A 476 20.52 -2.60 21.22
CA LYS A 476 19.55 -2.98 20.18
C LYS A 476 18.45 -3.93 20.64
N GLN A 477 18.75 -4.82 21.60
CA GLN A 477 17.76 -5.75 22.15
C GLN A 477 16.66 -5.00 22.94
N SER A 478 17.02 -3.96 23.68
CA SER A 478 16.06 -3.13 24.40
C SER A 478 15.19 -2.32 23.46
N ALA A 479 15.75 -1.75 22.38
CA ALA A 479 14.96 -1.13 21.32
C ALA A 479 13.94 -2.10 20.71
N LYS A 480 14.36 -3.35 20.45
CA LYS A 480 13.47 -4.40 19.96
C LYS A 480 12.33 -4.70 20.96
N TYR A 481 12.62 -4.73 22.25
CA TYR A 481 11.60 -4.90 23.28
C TYR A 481 10.61 -3.73 23.30
N VAL A 482 11.08 -2.48 23.15
CA VAL A 482 10.19 -1.30 23.05
C VAL A 482 9.29 -1.43 21.81
N ARG A 483 9.81 -1.79 20.64
CA ARG A 483 9.01 -2.00 19.42
C ARG A 483 7.98 -3.12 19.57
N ARG A 484 8.35 -4.22 20.24
CA ARG A 484 7.40 -5.30 20.60
C ARG A 484 6.31 -4.82 21.55
N ALA A 485 6.65 -3.99 22.52
CA ALA A 485 5.67 -3.38 23.41
C ALA A 485 4.69 -2.52 22.63
N ILE A 486 5.17 -1.66 21.74
CA ILE A 486 4.34 -0.85 20.85
C ILE A 486 3.42 -1.73 20.00
N ASN A 487 3.92 -2.80 19.38
CA ASN A 487 3.09 -3.68 18.54
C ASN A 487 1.97 -4.37 19.35
N HIS A 488 2.22 -4.73 20.63
CA HIS A 488 1.22 -5.34 21.48
C HIS A 488 0.16 -4.37 22.04
N ILE A 489 0.33 -3.05 21.88
CA ILE A 489 -0.71 -2.08 22.29
C ILE A 489 -1.45 -1.46 21.12
N VAL A 490 -1.19 -1.88 19.89
CA VAL A 490 -1.99 -1.48 18.73
C VAL A 490 -3.38 -2.09 18.88
N PRO A 491 -4.46 -1.30 19.05
CA PRO A 491 -5.79 -1.83 19.32
C PRO A 491 -6.51 -2.11 17.99
N ARG A 492 -6.03 -3.12 17.25
CA ARG A 492 -6.46 -3.46 15.88
C ARG A 492 -7.98 -3.60 15.76
N GLU A 493 -8.65 -4.25 16.71
CA GLU A 493 -10.10 -4.40 16.69
C GLU A 493 -10.85 -3.05 16.82
N VAL A 494 -10.33 -2.12 17.61
CA VAL A 494 -10.93 -0.77 17.74
C VAL A 494 -10.80 -0.02 16.40
N ILE A 495 -9.62 -0.09 15.79
CA ILE A 495 -9.34 0.54 14.50
C ILE A 495 -10.21 -0.06 13.38
N LYS A 496 -10.29 -1.40 13.30
CA LYS A 496 -11.16 -2.10 12.33
C LYS A 496 -12.62 -1.69 12.48
N ASN A 497 -13.14 -1.62 13.71
CA ASN A 497 -14.51 -1.20 13.95
C ASN A 497 -14.78 0.27 13.58
N ALA A 498 -13.79 1.15 13.75
CA ALA A 498 -13.91 2.56 13.39
C ALA A 498 -13.85 2.80 11.88
N TRP A 499 -13.04 2.03 11.15
CA TRP A 499 -12.85 2.20 9.70
C TRP A 499 -13.82 1.34 8.86
N GLY A 500 -14.01 0.09 9.27
CA GLY A 500 -14.77 -0.94 8.57
C GLY A 500 -14.06 -2.28 8.71
N ALA A 501 -14.56 -3.13 9.61
CA ALA A 501 -13.90 -4.41 9.97
C ALA A 501 -13.64 -5.35 8.79
N TYR A 502 -14.40 -5.23 7.72
CA TYR A 502 -14.30 -6.03 6.50
C TYR A 502 -13.21 -5.51 5.52
N LEU A 503 -12.73 -4.26 5.70
CA LEU A 503 -11.72 -3.64 4.81
C LEU A 503 -10.29 -3.84 5.30
N LEU A 504 -10.08 -4.39 6.48
CA LEU A 504 -8.76 -4.52 7.10
C LEU A 504 -8.55 -5.91 7.68
N GLU A 505 -7.46 -6.56 7.32
CA GLU A 505 -6.95 -7.73 8.01
C GLU A 505 -5.73 -7.38 8.85
N ASP A 506 -5.49 -8.10 9.95
CA ASP A 506 -4.40 -7.80 10.88
C ASP A 506 -3.04 -7.98 10.21
N GLY A 507 -2.20 -6.95 10.26
CA GLY A 507 -0.86 -6.97 9.72
C GLY A 507 0.09 -7.83 10.56
N ILE A 508 1.01 -8.52 9.89
CA ILE A 508 1.97 -9.45 10.50
C ILE A 508 3.40 -9.02 10.16
N VAL A 509 3.71 -8.96 8.88
CA VAL A 509 5.02 -8.58 8.33
C VAL A 509 4.83 -7.68 7.10
N PRO A 510 5.83 -6.90 6.67
CA PRO A 510 5.74 -6.04 5.50
C PRO A 510 5.83 -6.84 4.18
N CYS A 511 4.93 -7.82 4.06
CA CYS A 511 4.69 -8.62 2.87
C CYS A 511 3.18 -8.71 2.66
N PRO A 512 2.64 -8.37 1.49
CA PRO A 512 1.20 -8.47 1.24
C PRO A 512 0.68 -9.88 1.50
N GLN A 513 -0.50 -9.98 2.11
CA GLN A 513 -1.06 -11.28 2.50
C GLN A 513 -1.42 -12.16 1.29
N ASN A 514 -1.71 -11.55 0.14
CA ASN A 514 -2.00 -12.25 -1.12
C ASN A 514 -0.73 -12.60 -1.92
N SER A 515 0.45 -12.18 -1.48
CA SER A 515 1.70 -12.60 -2.11
C SER A 515 1.84 -14.13 -2.04
N PRO A 516 2.24 -14.81 -3.14
CA PRO A 516 2.49 -16.26 -3.13
C PRO A 516 3.65 -16.65 -2.19
N PHE A 517 4.42 -15.66 -1.77
CA PHE A 517 5.58 -15.84 -0.88
C PHE A 517 5.24 -15.55 0.59
N PHE A 518 4.02 -15.14 0.90
CA PHE A 518 3.60 -14.83 2.27
C PHE A 518 3.71 -16.04 3.19
N ASP A 519 4.39 -15.87 4.33
CA ASP A 519 4.51 -16.92 5.35
C ASP A 519 3.28 -16.93 6.27
N SER A 520 2.32 -17.78 5.96
CA SER A 520 1.09 -17.96 6.74
C SER A 520 1.30 -18.63 8.11
N SER A 521 2.51 -19.09 8.43
CA SER A 521 2.84 -19.65 9.74
C SER A 521 3.05 -18.58 10.81
N LEU A 522 3.41 -17.35 10.39
CA LEU A 522 3.57 -16.21 11.27
C LEU A 522 2.20 -15.72 11.81
N GLN A 523 2.20 -15.22 13.02
CA GLN A 523 0.97 -14.82 13.71
C GLN A 523 0.96 -13.31 14.02
N PRO A 524 -0.18 -12.62 13.92
CA PRO A 524 -0.28 -11.22 14.29
C PRO A 524 -0.03 -11.01 15.79
N PHE A 525 0.50 -9.84 16.12
CA PHE A 525 0.66 -9.42 17.51
C PHE A 525 -0.70 -8.96 18.06
N ASN A 526 -1.29 -9.79 18.92
CA ASN A 526 -2.56 -9.44 19.58
C ASN A 526 -2.35 -8.33 20.62
N TYR A 527 -3.38 -7.48 20.79
CA TYR A 527 -3.40 -6.49 21.85
C TYR A 527 -3.27 -7.16 23.23
N ASN A 528 -2.23 -6.78 23.98
CA ASN A 528 -1.98 -7.31 25.30
C ASN A 528 -1.15 -6.32 26.14
N LEU A 529 -1.83 -5.49 26.91
CA LEU A 529 -1.18 -4.47 27.74
C LEU A 529 -0.20 -5.06 28.77
N THR A 530 -0.52 -6.22 29.35
CA THR A 530 0.38 -6.88 30.31
C THR A 530 1.67 -7.31 29.65
N LYS A 531 1.58 -7.91 28.47
CA LYS A 531 2.75 -8.35 27.69
C LYS A 531 3.55 -7.14 27.19
N ALA A 532 2.89 -6.08 26.78
CA ALA A 532 3.54 -4.84 26.37
C ALA A 532 4.34 -4.22 27.52
N LYS A 533 3.75 -4.09 28.73
CA LYS A 533 4.48 -3.63 29.91
C LYS A 533 5.66 -4.52 30.26
N HIS A 534 5.51 -5.84 30.17
CA HIS A 534 6.61 -6.77 30.39
C HIS A 534 7.77 -6.54 29.43
N TYR A 535 7.51 -6.26 28.15
CA TYR A 535 8.57 -5.91 27.20
C TYR A 535 9.25 -4.57 27.56
N MET A 536 8.50 -3.57 28.03
CA MET A 536 9.09 -2.33 28.55
C MET A 536 10.00 -2.61 29.76
N GLU A 537 9.59 -3.50 30.67
CA GLU A 537 10.40 -3.92 31.82
C GLU A 537 11.68 -4.63 31.37
N LEU A 538 11.63 -5.49 30.33
CA LEU A 538 12.81 -6.11 29.74
C LEU A 538 13.79 -5.10 29.14
N ALA A 539 13.29 -3.94 28.68
CA ALA A 539 14.11 -2.81 28.24
C ALA A 539 14.63 -1.95 29.41
N GLY A 540 14.26 -2.28 30.65
CA GLY A 540 14.71 -1.64 31.89
C GLY A 540 13.79 -0.55 32.44
N TYR A 541 12.64 -0.32 31.86
CA TYR A 541 11.64 0.64 32.34
C TYR A 541 10.87 0.03 33.52
N ILE A 542 10.74 0.77 34.61
CA ILE A 542 10.11 0.27 35.83
C ILE A 542 8.80 1.02 36.08
N PHE A 543 7.67 0.31 35.96
CA PHE A 543 6.36 0.85 36.31
C PHE A 543 6.21 0.92 37.84
N GLN A 544 5.83 2.08 38.34
CA GLN A 544 5.52 2.21 39.77
C GLN A 544 4.29 1.37 40.09
N SER A 545 4.39 0.52 41.13
CA SER A 545 3.22 -0.18 41.62
C SER A 545 2.24 0.85 42.21
N THR A 546 1.06 0.96 41.59
CA THR A 546 -0.07 1.64 42.22
C THR A 546 -0.56 0.76 43.40
N SER A 547 0.20 0.67 44.47
CA SER A 547 -0.38 0.21 45.74
C SER A 547 -1.43 1.25 46.11
N PRO A 548 -2.67 0.87 46.36
CA PRO A 548 -3.60 1.80 46.97
C PRO A 548 -2.94 2.23 48.29
N THR A 549 -2.57 3.49 48.39
CA THR A 549 -2.18 4.06 49.67
C THR A 549 -3.32 3.69 50.62
N PRO A 550 -3.08 2.90 51.71
CA PRO A 550 -4.14 2.64 52.63
C PRO A 550 -4.54 4.03 53.15
N SER A 551 -5.71 4.47 52.79
CA SER A 551 -6.33 5.62 53.40
C SER A 551 -6.46 5.23 54.89
N ILE A 552 -5.49 5.63 55.70
CA ILE A 552 -5.66 5.63 57.15
C ILE A 552 -6.78 6.63 57.39
N SER A 553 -7.99 6.15 57.32
CA SER A 553 -9.14 6.81 57.90
C SER A 553 -8.87 6.90 59.40
N LEU A 554 -8.21 7.97 59.83
CA LEU A 554 -8.23 8.38 61.21
C LEU A 554 -9.68 8.72 61.55
N THR A 555 -10.44 7.69 61.96
CA THR A 555 -11.65 7.88 62.72
C THR A 555 -11.23 8.56 64.04
N ILE A 556 -11.15 9.90 64.01
CA ILE A 556 -11.10 10.71 65.24
C ILE A 556 -12.46 10.50 65.86
N THR A 557 -12.52 9.54 66.83
CA THR A 557 -13.65 9.36 67.74
C THR A 557 -13.91 10.67 68.44
N PRO A 558 -15.16 11.11 68.65
CA PRO A 558 -15.48 12.47 69.14
C PRO A 558 -15.27 12.66 70.63
N ILE A 559 -14.13 12.23 71.24
CA ILE A 559 -13.76 12.44 72.66
C ILE A 559 -13.15 13.81 72.85
N VAL A 560 -12.70 14.54 71.85
CA VAL A 560 -12.11 15.90 72.05
C VAL A 560 -13.17 17.01 72.05
N ALA A 561 -14.41 16.76 71.64
CA ALA A 561 -15.48 17.76 71.66
C ALA A 561 -16.04 18.07 73.09
N LEU A 562 -15.82 17.20 74.10
CA LEU A 562 -16.34 17.45 75.48
C LEU A 562 -15.39 18.28 76.35
N MET A 563 -14.09 18.34 76.09
CA MET A 563 -13.16 19.18 76.83
C MET A 563 -13.13 20.64 76.33
N GLY A 564 -13.51 20.94 75.13
CA GLY A 564 -13.60 22.30 74.58
C GLY A 564 -14.77 23.12 75.16
N ALA A 565 -15.89 22.46 75.48
CA ALA A 565 -17.11 23.12 75.97
C ALA A 565 -16.99 23.56 77.46
N VAL A 566 -16.18 22.86 78.28
CA VAL A 566 -16.00 23.20 79.68
C VAL A 566 -15.05 24.41 79.90
N VAL A 567 -14.10 24.64 79.04
CA VAL A 567 -13.17 25.79 79.14
C VAL A 567 -13.81 27.09 78.63
N ILE A 568 -14.79 27.05 77.72
CA ILE A 568 -15.50 28.25 77.25
C ILE A 568 -16.55 28.72 78.27
N PHE A 569 -17.16 27.83 79.06
CA PHE A 569 -18.17 28.22 80.04
C PHE A 569 -17.56 28.89 81.35
N LEU A 570 -16.28 28.69 81.66
CA LEU A 570 -15.59 29.29 82.78
C LEU A 570 -14.97 30.68 82.46
N ARG A 571 -14.89 31.08 81.15
CA ARG A 571 -14.39 32.42 80.79
C ARG A 571 -15.48 33.47 80.61
N PHE A 572 -16.75 33.14 80.54
CA PHE A 572 -17.84 34.11 80.44
C PHE A 572 -18.42 34.60 81.77
N ARG A 573 -17.99 34.08 82.95
CA ARG A 573 -18.49 34.48 84.23
C ARG A 573 -17.62 35.54 85.00
N LYS A 574 -16.61 36.13 84.32
CA LYS A 574 -15.70 37.10 84.97
C LYS A 574 -15.65 38.48 84.29
N ARG A 575 -16.63 38.85 83.48
CA ARG A 575 -16.72 40.21 82.95
C ARG A 575 -18.14 40.80 83.00
N GLN A 576 -18.70 40.84 84.23
CA GLN A 576 -19.74 41.80 84.59
C GLN A 576 -19.46 42.29 86.00
N LYS A 577 -18.78 43.43 86.11
CA LYS A 577 -18.80 44.46 87.18
C LYS A 577 -17.74 45.50 86.85
N LYS A 578 -18.15 46.66 86.36
CA LYS A 578 -18.18 47.92 87.06
C LYS A 578 -18.68 49.08 86.26
N PRO A 579 -19.40 49.96 86.86
CA PRO A 579 -19.84 51.23 86.30
C PRO A 579 -18.87 52.38 86.66
N THR A 580 -18.78 53.31 85.88
CA THR A 580 -18.88 54.77 85.96
C THR A 580 -18.38 55.35 84.66
#